data_c514600b871051a1d4c165a39cd2e0c7
#
_entry.id   c514600b871051a1d4c165a39cd2e0c7
#
_cell.length_a   1.000
_cell.length_b   1.000
_cell.length_c   1.000
_cell.angle_alpha   90.00
_cell.angle_beta   90.00
_cell.angle_gamma   90.00
#
_symmetry.space_group_name_H-M   'P 1'
#
loop_
_entity.id
_entity.type
_entity.pdbx_description
1 polymer ?
#
loop_
_entity_poly.entity_id
_entity_poly.type
_entity_poly.pdbx_seq_one_letter_code
_entity_poly.pdbx_strand_id
1 'polypeptide(L)'
;DTSKVKYMSSMFSGCSSLVTIYASASFSTASATSSRDMFSGCSSLAGGSGTGYDSYDVSDTRARVDSPGAPGYFTDKSASAYAALYGDGSLVFQAGPEAEEGRGALVAAYPFHLSGTAGGTPPWSGAAASAKSASFSMRLAPSSMRGWFSGMSSLESVDLTNLDASSVTDMSSMFY
;
A
#
# COMPACT_ATOMS: atom_id res chain seq x y z
N ASP A 1 -3.24 19.63 3.19
CA ASP A 1 -2.05 20.23 2.58
C ASP A 1 -1.12 20.76 3.67
N THR A 2 0.11 20.27 3.72
CA THR A 2 1.15 20.64 4.72
C THR A 2 2.28 21.45 4.10
N SER A 3 2.11 21.97 2.88
CA SER A 3 3.15 22.67 2.11
C SER A 3 3.70 23.94 2.77
N LYS A 4 3.00 24.50 3.77
CA LYS A 4 3.39 25.71 4.53
C LYS A 4 3.87 25.41 5.94
N VAL A 5 3.82 24.16 6.40
CA VAL A 5 4.16 23.78 7.77
C VAL A 5 5.68 23.75 7.94
N LYS A 6 6.20 24.50 8.89
CA LYS A 6 7.64 24.64 9.16
C LYS A 6 8.14 23.78 10.31
N TYR A 7 7.30 23.45 11.26
CA TYR A 7 7.68 22.73 12.48
C TYR A 7 6.85 21.47 12.63
N MET A 8 7.48 20.31 12.54
CA MET A 8 6.85 19.00 12.61
C MET A 8 7.57 18.07 13.63
N SER A 9 8.48 18.63 14.43
CA SER A 9 9.22 17.82 15.42
C SER A 9 8.25 17.20 16.42
N SER A 10 8.51 15.91 16.73
CA SER A 10 7.77 15.13 17.72
C SER A 10 6.26 15.04 17.46
N MET A 11 5.79 15.24 16.22
CA MET A 11 4.36 15.34 15.89
C MET A 11 3.56 14.10 16.33
N PHE A 12 4.16 12.90 16.24
CA PHE A 12 3.56 11.65 16.68
C PHE A 12 4.35 10.97 17.81
N SER A 13 5.34 11.66 18.39
CA SER A 13 6.24 11.06 19.38
C SER A 13 5.48 10.49 20.57
N GLY A 14 5.85 9.26 21.00
CA GLY A 14 5.23 8.56 22.10
C GLY A 14 3.92 7.84 21.79
N CYS A 15 3.43 7.90 20.57
CA CYS A 15 2.19 7.20 20.16
C CYS A 15 2.44 5.71 19.96
N SER A 16 2.79 4.97 21.03
CA SER A 16 3.21 3.57 20.96
C SER A 16 2.13 2.59 20.45
N SER A 17 0.86 2.95 20.62
CA SER A 17 -0.30 2.14 20.14
C SER A 17 -0.80 2.57 18.76
N LEU A 18 -0.20 3.60 18.15
CA LEU A 18 -0.59 4.06 16.82
C LEU A 18 -0.11 3.06 15.76
N VAL A 19 -1.05 2.45 15.04
CA VAL A 19 -0.76 1.42 14.02
C VAL A 19 -0.69 2.03 12.62
N THR A 20 -1.60 2.92 12.28
CA THR A 20 -1.73 3.44 10.91
C THR A 20 -1.96 4.95 10.90
N ILE A 21 -1.28 5.65 10.01
CA ILE A 21 -1.51 7.07 9.71
C ILE A 21 -1.98 7.17 8.27
N TYR A 22 -3.23 7.57 8.06
CA TYR A 22 -3.74 7.83 6.71
C TYR A 22 -3.34 9.23 6.25
N ALA A 23 -2.71 9.31 5.09
CA ALA A 23 -2.35 10.58 4.46
C ALA A 23 -2.59 10.53 2.95
N SER A 24 -2.78 11.68 2.33
CA SER A 24 -2.80 11.81 0.87
C SER A 24 -1.41 12.15 0.33
N ALA A 25 -1.23 12.01 -0.98
CA ALA A 25 0.00 12.42 -1.67
C ALA A 25 0.32 13.93 -1.54
N SER A 26 -0.64 14.74 -1.07
CA SER A 26 -0.43 16.17 -0.78
C SER A 26 0.18 16.43 0.61
N PHE A 27 0.41 15.42 1.44
CA PHE A 27 1.22 15.59 2.63
C PHE A 27 2.68 15.82 2.23
N SER A 28 3.28 16.90 2.71
CA SER A 28 4.64 17.28 2.33
C SER A 28 5.40 17.80 3.55
N THR A 29 6.65 17.41 3.66
CA THR A 29 7.62 17.94 4.63
C THR A 29 8.61 18.91 3.99
N ALA A 30 8.46 19.24 2.70
CA ALA A 30 9.41 20.05 1.94
C ALA A 30 9.66 21.45 2.52
N SER A 31 8.68 22.03 3.24
CA SER A 31 8.82 23.31 3.92
C SER A 31 9.23 23.20 5.38
N ALA A 32 9.37 21.97 5.90
CA ALA A 32 9.70 21.76 7.30
C ALA A 32 11.17 22.15 7.56
N THR A 33 11.36 23.04 8.53
CA THR A 33 12.69 23.44 9.02
C THR A 33 13.07 22.66 10.27
N SER A 34 12.13 21.94 10.88
CA SER A 34 12.34 21.06 12.02
C SER A 34 11.35 19.89 11.97
N SER A 35 11.88 18.67 11.93
CA SER A 35 11.11 17.43 11.79
C SER A 35 11.70 16.27 12.64
N ARG A 36 12.57 16.64 13.62
CA ARG A 36 13.24 15.66 14.47
C ARG A 36 12.23 14.87 15.31
N ASP A 37 12.52 13.58 15.50
CA ASP A 37 11.79 12.69 16.41
C ASP A 37 10.28 12.60 16.11
N MET A 38 9.88 12.85 14.85
CA MET A 38 8.48 12.89 14.43
C MET A 38 7.70 11.64 14.84
N PHE A 39 8.32 10.47 14.73
CA PHE A 39 7.73 9.16 15.02
C PHE A 39 8.39 8.44 16.20
N SER A 40 9.19 9.12 17.01
CA SER A 40 9.90 8.50 18.14
C SER A 40 8.93 7.78 19.08
N GLY A 41 9.17 6.48 19.35
CA GLY A 41 8.32 5.67 20.23
C GLY A 41 7.01 5.18 19.61
N CYS A 42 6.78 5.34 18.30
CA CYS A 42 5.60 4.80 17.61
C CYS A 42 5.75 3.31 17.29
N SER A 43 6.06 2.47 18.27
CA SER A 43 6.52 1.09 18.09
C SER A 43 5.58 0.15 17.35
N SER A 44 4.29 0.48 17.26
CA SER A 44 3.28 -0.31 16.54
C SER A 44 3.01 0.21 15.12
N LEU A 45 3.66 1.32 14.72
CA LEU A 45 3.37 1.99 13.45
C LEU A 45 3.85 1.18 12.26
N ALA A 46 2.97 1.05 11.26
CA ALA A 46 3.27 0.43 9.98
C ALA A 46 2.72 1.27 8.83
N GLY A 47 3.49 1.38 7.76
CA GLY A 47 3.05 1.97 6.50
C GLY A 47 2.15 1.04 5.69
N GLY A 48 1.43 1.60 4.72
CA GLY A 48 0.41 0.88 3.96
C GLY A 48 0.93 -0.25 3.07
N SER A 49 2.22 -0.26 2.74
CA SER A 49 2.87 -1.35 1.99
C SER A 49 3.72 -2.27 2.87
N GLY A 50 3.57 -2.17 4.19
CA GLY A 50 4.22 -3.06 5.16
C GLY A 50 5.54 -2.56 5.74
N THR A 51 5.92 -1.30 5.52
CA THR A 51 7.08 -0.70 6.17
C THR A 51 6.85 -0.61 7.68
N GLY A 52 7.52 -1.48 8.45
CA GLY A 52 7.45 -1.47 9.91
C GLY A 52 8.24 -0.31 10.54
N TYR A 53 7.91 -0.01 11.80
CA TYR A 53 8.61 1.00 12.59
C TYR A 53 10.09 0.66 12.74
N ASP A 54 10.94 1.67 12.53
CA ASP A 54 12.40 1.60 12.77
C ASP A 54 12.79 2.73 13.74
N SER A 55 13.35 2.36 14.90
CA SER A 55 13.78 3.31 15.93
C SER A 55 14.97 4.19 15.51
N TYR A 56 15.67 3.83 14.44
CA TYR A 56 16.77 4.62 13.86
C TYR A 56 16.30 5.59 12.76
N ASP A 57 15.07 5.44 12.26
CA ASP A 57 14.51 6.29 11.21
C ASP A 57 13.14 6.85 11.62
N VAL A 58 13.18 7.78 12.56
CA VAL A 58 12.01 8.39 13.23
C VAL A 58 11.73 9.82 12.80
N SER A 59 12.44 10.32 11.79
CA SER A 59 12.31 11.68 11.27
C SER A 59 11.30 11.75 10.10
N ASP A 60 11.26 12.89 9.43
CA ASP A 60 10.41 13.13 8.26
C ASP A 60 10.82 12.34 7.02
N THR A 61 11.96 11.68 7.01
CA THR A 61 12.37 10.76 5.94
C THR A 61 11.33 9.67 5.70
N ARG A 62 10.57 9.28 6.74
CA ARG A 62 9.45 8.33 6.68
C ARG A 62 8.07 8.97 6.61
N ALA A 63 7.95 10.29 6.64
CA ALA A 63 6.69 11.01 6.59
C ALA A 63 6.14 11.12 5.15
N ARG A 64 5.96 9.97 4.53
CA ARG A 64 5.42 9.81 3.16
C ARG A 64 4.52 8.58 3.08
N VAL A 65 3.69 8.54 2.06
CA VAL A 65 2.93 7.34 1.72
C VAL A 65 3.93 6.20 1.40
N ASP A 66 3.71 5.08 2.06
CA ASP A 66 4.52 3.88 1.91
C ASP A 66 4.28 3.22 0.55
N SER A 67 5.37 2.96 -0.17
CA SER A 67 5.30 2.31 -1.48
C SER A 67 6.58 1.52 -1.77
N PRO A 68 6.54 0.52 -2.66
CA PRO A 68 7.73 -0.21 -3.08
C PRO A 68 8.82 0.72 -3.60
N GLY A 69 10.02 0.63 -3.01
CA GLY A 69 11.16 1.49 -3.35
C GLY A 69 11.15 2.89 -2.71
N ALA A 70 10.08 3.25 -2.00
CA ALA A 70 9.97 4.50 -1.24
C ALA A 70 9.29 4.24 0.11
N PRO A 71 9.97 3.55 1.06
CA PRO A 71 9.39 3.19 2.34
C PRO A 71 8.96 4.42 3.14
N GLY A 72 7.77 4.34 3.73
CA GLY A 72 7.15 5.41 4.53
C GLY A 72 6.24 4.86 5.62
N TYR A 73 5.79 5.72 6.53
CA TYR A 73 4.89 5.31 7.61
C TYR A 73 3.43 5.67 7.36
N PHE A 74 3.10 6.25 6.21
CA PHE A 74 1.72 6.63 5.90
C PHE A 74 1.06 5.63 4.96
N THR A 75 -0.25 5.47 5.14
CA THR A 75 -1.13 4.73 4.24
C THR A 75 -1.89 5.73 3.37
N ASP A 76 -1.97 5.48 2.08
CA ASP A 76 -2.65 6.39 1.15
C ASP A 76 -4.18 6.38 1.41
N LYS A 77 -4.70 7.50 1.87
CA LYS A 77 -6.15 7.67 2.07
C LYS A 77 -6.91 7.90 0.75
N SER A 78 -6.21 8.26 -0.31
CA SER A 78 -6.82 8.49 -1.63
C SER A 78 -6.80 7.24 -2.51
N ALA A 79 -6.23 6.13 -2.02
CA ALA A 79 -6.27 4.86 -2.72
C ALA A 79 -7.71 4.48 -3.04
N SER A 80 -7.96 4.12 -4.29
CA SER A 80 -9.28 3.75 -4.76
C SER A 80 -9.58 2.26 -4.60
N ALA A 81 -8.55 1.45 -4.32
CA ALA A 81 -8.63 0.01 -4.10
C ALA A 81 -7.41 -0.51 -3.32
N TYR A 82 -7.54 -1.73 -2.82
CA TYR A 82 -6.49 -2.45 -2.10
C TYR A 82 -6.33 -3.86 -2.66
N ALA A 83 -5.08 -4.33 -2.76
CA ALA A 83 -4.79 -5.74 -2.94
C ALA A 83 -4.50 -6.34 -1.55
N ALA A 84 -5.40 -7.15 -1.03
CA ALA A 84 -5.35 -7.73 0.31
C ALA A 84 -4.88 -9.19 0.24
N LEU A 85 -3.77 -9.51 0.90
CA LEU A 85 -3.26 -10.87 1.04
C LEU A 85 -3.79 -11.48 2.33
N TYR A 86 -4.38 -12.67 2.23
CA TYR A 86 -4.90 -13.44 3.35
C TYR A 86 -3.98 -14.64 3.68
N GLY A 87 -4.12 -15.17 4.89
CA GLY A 87 -3.27 -16.24 5.41
C GLY A 87 -3.39 -17.58 4.66
N ASP A 88 -4.47 -17.79 3.91
CA ASP A 88 -4.67 -18.94 3.02
C ASP A 88 -3.96 -18.80 1.65
N GLY A 89 -3.34 -17.66 1.39
CA GLY A 89 -2.69 -17.30 0.13
C GLY A 89 -3.63 -16.65 -0.88
N SER A 90 -4.86 -16.28 -0.53
CA SER A 90 -5.72 -15.51 -1.43
C SER A 90 -5.30 -14.04 -1.48
N LEU A 91 -5.13 -13.51 -2.68
CA LEU A 91 -4.90 -12.09 -2.97
C LEU A 91 -6.20 -11.51 -3.52
N VAL A 92 -6.83 -10.61 -2.76
CA VAL A 92 -8.15 -10.07 -3.10
C VAL A 92 -8.05 -8.59 -3.38
N PHE A 93 -8.55 -8.17 -4.53
CA PHE A 93 -8.66 -6.76 -4.90
C PHE A 93 -10.00 -6.22 -4.39
N GLN A 94 -9.96 -5.35 -3.38
CA GLN A 94 -11.10 -4.91 -2.57
C GLN A 94 -11.12 -3.39 -2.34
N ALA A 95 -12.24 -2.87 -1.80
CA ALA A 95 -12.46 -1.44 -1.64
C ALA A 95 -11.73 -0.82 -0.44
N GLY A 96 -11.44 -1.59 0.61
CA GLY A 96 -10.84 -1.10 1.86
C GLY A 96 -9.63 -1.91 2.30
N PRO A 97 -8.88 -1.42 3.27
CA PRO A 97 -7.72 -2.13 3.82
C PRO A 97 -8.09 -3.21 4.84
N GLU A 98 -9.36 -3.25 5.27
CA GLU A 98 -9.84 -4.17 6.31
C GLU A 98 -10.06 -5.58 5.72
N ALA A 99 -10.01 -6.60 6.59
CA ALA A 99 -10.36 -7.95 6.19
C ALA A 99 -11.84 -8.04 5.80
N GLU A 100 -12.13 -8.72 4.67
CA GLU A 100 -13.51 -9.01 4.29
C GLU A 100 -14.11 -10.10 5.20
N GLU A 101 -15.41 -9.98 5.51
CA GLU A 101 -16.12 -10.99 6.28
C GLU A 101 -16.06 -12.37 5.59
N GLY A 102 -15.90 -13.42 6.39
CA GLY A 102 -15.87 -14.79 5.90
C GLY A 102 -14.54 -15.23 5.28
N ARG A 103 -13.54 -14.34 5.24
CA ARG A 103 -12.16 -14.69 4.83
C ARG A 103 -11.28 -14.97 6.04
N GLY A 104 -10.14 -15.57 5.82
CA GLY A 104 -9.13 -15.83 6.85
C GLY A 104 -8.46 -14.56 7.39
N ALA A 105 -7.41 -14.72 8.19
CA ALA A 105 -6.66 -13.59 8.73
C ALA A 105 -6.02 -12.76 7.61
N LEU A 106 -6.23 -11.45 7.64
CA LEU A 106 -5.55 -10.51 6.76
C LEU A 106 -4.07 -10.44 7.15
N VAL A 107 -3.19 -10.68 6.18
CA VAL A 107 -1.73 -10.63 6.34
C VAL A 107 -1.20 -9.25 5.96
N ALA A 108 -1.65 -8.72 4.83
CA ALA A 108 -1.26 -7.40 4.33
C ALA A 108 -2.33 -6.80 3.42
N ALA A 109 -2.41 -5.47 3.35
CA ALA A 109 -3.24 -4.75 2.41
C ALA A 109 -2.42 -3.65 1.72
N TYR A 110 -2.35 -3.72 0.40
CA TYR A 110 -1.54 -2.85 -0.45
C TYR A 110 -2.45 -1.84 -1.16
N PRO A 111 -2.40 -0.55 -0.80
CA PRO A 111 -3.21 0.47 -1.47
C PRO A 111 -2.73 0.71 -2.90
N PHE A 112 -3.66 0.97 -3.83
CA PHE A 112 -3.33 1.35 -5.20
C PHE A 112 -4.40 2.23 -5.84
N HIS A 113 -4.01 2.90 -6.94
CA HIS A 113 -4.90 3.72 -7.76
C HIS A 113 -5.24 2.99 -9.07
N LEU A 114 -6.50 3.09 -9.50
CA LEU A 114 -6.97 2.48 -10.74
C LEU A 114 -6.40 3.13 -12.01
N SER A 115 -5.91 4.37 -11.91
CA SER A 115 -5.22 5.07 -13.00
C SER A 115 -3.88 4.47 -13.42
N GLY A 116 -3.51 3.35 -12.80
CA GLY A 116 -2.38 2.52 -13.16
C GLY A 116 -1.16 2.74 -12.28
N THR A 117 -0.40 1.67 -12.09
CA THR A 117 1.00 1.75 -11.68
C THR A 117 1.80 2.16 -12.92
N ALA A 118 1.95 3.45 -13.16
CA ALA A 118 2.65 3.96 -14.33
C ALA A 118 4.07 3.35 -14.39
N GLY A 119 4.25 2.28 -15.18
CA GLY A 119 5.53 1.66 -15.50
C GLY A 119 6.30 0.99 -14.35
N GLY A 120 5.73 0.87 -13.15
CA GLY A 120 6.41 0.38 -11.94
C GLY A 120 6.01 -1.02 -11.50
N THR A 121 6.70 -1.54 -10.49
CA THR A 121 6.36 -2.76 -9.77
C THR A 121 5.04 -2.54 -9.02
N PRO A 122 4.05 -3.45 -9.12
CA PRO A 122 2.80 -3.33 -8.39
C PRO A 122 3.02 -3.22 -6.87
N PRO A 123 2.23 -2.42 -6.14
CA PRO A 123 2.35 -2.28 -4.68
C PRO A 123 2.34 -3.63 -3.94
N TRP A 124 1.58 -4.60 -4.45
CA TRP A 124 1.45 -5.96 -3.89
C TRP A 124 2.53 -6.94 -4.35
N SER A 125 3.62 -6.50 -4.96
CA SER A 125 4.74 -7.39 -5.34
C SER A 125 5.32 -8.16 -4.15
N GLY A 126 5.21 -7.63 -2.92
CA GLY A 126 5.56 -8.35 -1.70
C GLY A 126 4.70 -9.59 -1.42
N ALA A 127 3.51 -9.70 -2.01
CA ALA A 127 2.65 -10.89 -1.93
C ALA A 127 3.04 -12.00 -2.90
N ALA A 128 3.96 -11.76 -3.85
CA ALA A 128 4.22 -12.66 -4.97
C ALA A 128 4.59 -14.09 -4.55
N ALA A 129 5.41 -14.25 -3.52
CA ALA A 129 5.82 -15.57 -3.05
C ALA A 129 4.72 -16.35 -2.30
N SER A 130 3.68 -15.65 -1.80
CA SER A 130 2.64 -16.21 -0.93
C SER A 130 1.28 -16.34 -1.61
N ALA A 131 1.05 -15.59 -2.70
CA ALA A 131 -0.21 -15.60 -3.41
C ALA A 131 -0.42 -16.91 -4.17
N LYS A 132 -1.50 -17.63 -3.84
CA LYS A 132 -1.95 -18.87 -4.48
C LYS A 132 -3.15 -18.66 -5.38
N SER A 133 -3.98 -17.69 -5.06
CA SER A 133 -5.12 -17.31 -5.89
C SER A 133 -5.26 -15.79 -5.92
N ALA A 134 -5.87 -15.26 -6.99
CA ALA A 134 -6.23 -13.85 -7.07
C ALA A 134 -7.69 -13.69 -7.48
N SER A 135 -8.40 -12.74 -6.88
CA SER A 135 -9.80 -12.44 -7.20
C SER A 135 -10.13 -10.97 -6.95
N PHE A 136 -11.27 -10.53 -7.48
CA PHE A 136 -11.75 -9.16 -7.36
C PHE A 136 -13.11 -9.18 -6.65
N SER A 137 -13.18 -8.68 -5.42
CA SER A 137 -14.44 -8.61 -4.66
C SER A 137 -15.34 -7.46 -5.13
N MET A 138 -14.77 -6.52 -5.89
CA MET A 138 -15.47 -5.39 -6.47
C MET A 138 -15.13 -5.25 -7.95
N ARG A 139 -16.01 -4.57 -8.74
CA ARG A 139 -15.68 -4.24 -10.12
C ARG A 139 -14.53 -3.24 -10.17
N LEU A 140 -13.45 -3.60 -10.84
CA LEU A 140 -12.29 -2.75 -11.09
C LEU A 140 -12.13 -2.48 -12.59
N ALA A 141 -11.84 -1.23 -12.94
CA ALA A 141 -11.57 -0.78 -14.31
C ALA A 141 -10.20 -0.07 -14.38
N PRO A 142 -9.09 -0.82 -14.33
CA PRO A 142 -7.76 -0.23 -14.37
C PRO A 142 -7.41 0.24 -15.79
N SER A 143 -6.50 1.22 -15.90
CA SER A 143 -5.95 1.64 -17.20
C SER A 143 -4.73 0.83 -17.64
N SER A 144 -4.07 0.14 -16.71
CA SER A 144 -2.93 -0.75 -16.96
C SER A 144 -2.93 -1.92 -15.97
N MET A 145 -2.54 -3.10 -16.46
CA MET A 145 -2.34 -4.32 -15.67
C MET A 145 -0.93 -4.87 -15.82
N ARG A 146 -0.01 -4.02 -16.28
CA ARG A 146 1.38 -4.42 -16.47
C ARG A 146 1.97 -4.99 -15.17
N GLY A 147 2.51 -6.21 -15.26
CA GLY A 147 3.20 -6.90 -14.17
C GLY A 147 2.32 -7.26 -12.96
N TRP A 148 0.99 -7.19 -13.03
CA TRP A 148 0.10 -7.37 -11.87
C TRP A 148 0.33 -8.67 -11.12
N PHE A 149 0.62 -9.76 -11.79
CA PHE A 149 0.88 -11.08 -11.21
C PHE A 149 2.29 -11.58 -11.52
N SER A 150 3.19 -10.67 -11.88
CA SER A 150 4.59 -11.00 -12.16
C SER A 150 5.29 -11.55 -10.93
N GLY A 151 6.06 -12.64 -11.09
CA GLY A 151 6.79 -13.31 -10.02
C GLY A 151 5.93 -14.14 -9.08
N MET A 152 4.61 -14.28 -9.31
CA MET A 152 3.71 -15.09 -8.49
C MET A 152 3.80 -16.58 -8.86
N SER A 153 4.94 -17.21 -8.57
CA SER A 153 5.22 -18.60 -8.96
C SER A 153 4.32 -19.65 -8.29
N SER A 154 3.64 -19.28 -7.19
CA SER A 154 2.69 -20.14 -6.47
C SER A 154 1.24 -19.91 -6.88
N LEU A 155 0.97 -19.03 -7.84
CA LEU A 155 -0.38 -18.68 -8.26
C LEU A 155 -1.03 -19.81 -9.05
N GLU A 156 -2.10 -20.38 -8.51
CA GLU A 156 -2.83 -21.53 -9.07
C GLU A 156 -4.08 -21.10 -9.85
N SER A 157 -4.70 -19.98 -9.46
CA SER A 157 -5.92 -19.49 -10.08
C SER A 157 -6.07 -17.99 -10.04
N VAL A 158 -6.72 -17.42 -11.06
CA VAL A 158 -7.12 -16.00 -11.10
C VAL A 158 -8.56 -15.92 -11.55
N ASP A 159 -9.43 -15.31 -10.73
CA ASP A 159 -10.81 -15.01 -11.10
C ASP A 159 -10.91 -13.54 -11.57
N LEU A 160 -11.16 -13.35 -12.85
CA LEU A 160 -11.29 -12.05 -13.51
C LEU A 160 -12.74 -11.58 -13.69
N THR A 161 -13.73 -12.26 -13.09
CA THR A 161 -15.17 -11.99 -13.30
C THR A 161 -15.53 -10.52 -13.06
N ASN A 162 -14.97 -9.89 -12.05
CA ASN A 162 -15.23 -8.50 -11.70
C ASN A 162 -14.21 -7.51 -12.29
N LEU A 163 -13.35 -7.95 -13.20
CA LEU A 163 -12.40 -7.08 -13.87
C LEU A 163 -13.02 -6.49 -15.14
N ASP A 164 -13.06 -5.18 -15.24
CA ASP A 164 -13.38 -4.47 -16.47
C ASP A 164 -12.10 -4.04 -17.19
N ALA A 165 -11.72 -4.81 -18.19
CA ALA A 165 -10.52 -4.55 -18.98
C ALA A 165 -10.74 -3.56 -20.16
N SER A 166 -11.92 -2.96 -20.29
CA SER A 166 -12.27 -2.10 -21.44
C SER A 166 -11.36 -0.87 -21.58
N SER A 167 -10.78 -0.39 -20.49
CA SER A 167 -9.85 0.76 -20.46
C SER A 167 -8.36 0.36 -20.36
N VAL A 168 -8.07 -0.94 -20.31
CA VAL A 168 -6.69 -1.42 -20.17
C VAL A 168 -5.93 -1.25 -21.49
N THR A 169 -4.82 -0.55 -21.43
CA THR A 169 -3.93 -0.31 -22.59
C THR A 169 -2.63 -1.09 -22.53
N ASP A 170 -2.26 -1.64 -21.37
CA ASP A 170 -1.01 -2.38 -21.19
C ASP A 170 -1.22 -3.57 -20.23
N MET A 171 -1.02 -4.79 -20.71
CA MET A 171 -1.00 -6.05 -19.94
C MET A 171 0.38 -6.74 -20.05
N SER A 172 1.42 -6.03 -20.47
CA SER A 172 2.74 -6.64 -20.65
C SER A 172 3.26 -7.23 -19.33
N SER A 173 3.90 -8.39 -19.42
CA SER A 173 4.47 -9.11 -18.28
C SER A 173 3.46 -9.39 -17.14
N MET A 174 2.16 -9.42 -17.42
CA MET A 174 1.11 -9.57 -16.41
C MET A 174 1.32 -10.85 -15.56
N PHE A 175 1.79 -11.93 -16.16
CA PHE A 175 2.07 -13.24 -15.54
C PHE A 175 3.52 -13.70 -15.74
N TYR A 176 4.47 -12.79 -15.81
CA TYR A 176 5.89 -13.09 -16.06
C TYR A 176 6.60 -13.68 -14.84
#